data_412ee4fa4062a06cf7720b51185d2a54
#
_entry.id   412ee4fa4062a06cf7720b51185d2a54
#
_cell.length_a   1.000
_cell.length_b   1.000
_cell.length_c   1.000
_cell.angle_alpha   90.00
_cell.angle_beta   90.00
_cell.angle_gamma   90.00
#
_symmetry.space_group_name_H-M   'P 1'
#
loop_
_entity.id
_entity.type
_entity.pdbx_description
1 polymer ?
#
loop_
_entity_poly.entity_id
_entity_poly.type
_entity_poly.pdbx_seq_one_letter_code
_entity_poly.pdbx_strand_id
1 'polypeptide(L)'
;DGSVQKYSRGVDLLIHSAISIDIVERLREISPMPQLDKILLDIQDYHTPIQETGEIARDSNVKHLLIYHSIPTPQNSIMENVFLRPLEGIFEDYTLSDDGTRVIMPVGNSEIIIDKIQ
;
A
#
# COMPACT_ATOMS: atom_id res chain seq x y z
N ASP A 1 -10.92 1.70 -11.58
CA ASP A 1 -11.33 0.81 -12.65
C ASP A 1 -10.60 -0.53 -12.52
N GLY A 2 -10.97 -1.53 -13.30
CA GLY A 2 -10.38 -2.86 -13.24
C GLY A 2 -9.10 -3.04 -14.05
N SER A 3 -8.48 -1.96 -14.53
CA SER A 3 -7.32 -2.08 -15.42
C SER A 3 -6.08 -2.63 -14.72
N VAL A 4 -5.78 -2.17 -13.51
CA VAL A 4 -4.64 -2.68 -12.75
C VAL A 4 -4.79 -4.18 -12.52
N GLN A 5 -5.95 -4.62 -12.03
CA GLN A 5 -6.24 -6.03 -11.81
C GLN A 5 -6.09 -6.85 -13.09
N LYS A 6 -6.61 -6.34 -14.20
CA LYS A 6 -6.54 -7.02 -15.51
C LYS A 6 -5.11 -7.25 -15.97
N TYR A 7 -4.26 -6.20 -15.88
CA TYR A 7 -2.88 -6.26 -16.37
C TYR A 7 -1.88 -6.85 -15.37
N SER A 8 -2.30 -7.01 -14.11
CA SER A 8 -1.44 -7.58 -13.06
C SER A 8 -1.65 -9.07 -12.83
N ARG A 9 -2.47 -9.73 -13.63
CA ARG A 9 -2.77 -11.16 -13.41
C ARG A 9 -1.52 -12.03 -13.46
N GLY A 10 -1.25 -12.71 -12.35
CA GLY A 10 -0.16 -13.68 -12.24
C GLY A 10 1.23 -13.08 -12.26
N VAL A 11 1.39 -11.77 -12.08
CA VAL A 11 2.73 -11.16 -12.01
C VAL A 11 3.43 -11.57 -10.71
N ASP A 12 4.76 -11.57 -10.75
CA ASP A 12 5.55 -11.92 -9.58
C ASP A 12 5.51 -10.82 -8.52
N LEU A 13 5.58 -9.57 -8.94
CA LEU A 13 5.58 -8.41 -8.05
C LEU A 13 4.62 -7.36 -8.55
N LEU A 14 3.66 -6.98 -7.72
CA LEU A 14 2.82 -5.80 -7.93
C LEU A 14 3.33 -4.67 -7.03
N ILE A 15 3.66 -3.54 -7.62
CA ILE A 15 4.04 -2.33 -6.90
C ILE A 15 2.85 -1.38 -6.97
N HIS A 16 2.31 -0.99 -5.84
CA HIS A 16 1.10 -0.17 -5.79
C HIS A 16 1.14 0.81 -4.61
N SER A 17 0.61 2.00 -4.83
CA SER A 17 0.40 2.98 -3.75
C SER A 17 -0.82 2.61 -2.92
N ALA A 18 -0.89 3.16 -1.72
CA ALA A 18 -2.05 2.94 -0.86
C ALA A 18 -2.29 4.12 0.08
N ILE A 19 -3.56 4.39 0.36
CA ILE A 19 -4.00 5.37 1.36
C ILE A 19 -4.75 4.65 2.47
N SER A 20 -4.47 5.04 3.71
CA SER A 20 -5.27 4.63 4.85
C SER A 20 -6.41 5.61 5.06
N ILE A 21 -7.60 5.25 4.64
CA ILE A 21 -8.79 6.08 4.83
C ILE A 21 -9.04 6.30 6.32
N ASP A 22 -8.88 5.26 7.14
CA ASP A 22 -9.11 5.35 8.59
C ASP A 22 -8.22 6.41 9.25
N ILE A 23 -6.92 6.42 8.89
CA ILE A 23 -5.98 7.40 9.44
C ILE A 23 -6.29 8.80 8.91
N VAL A 24 -6.57 8.93 7.61
CA VAL A 24 -6.90 10.23 7.00
C VAL A 24 -8.16 10.81 7.62
N GLU A 25 -9.21 10.01 7.78
CA GLU A 25 -10.44 10.48 8.42
C GLU A 25 -10.21 10.86 9.89
N ARG A 26 -9.36 10.13 10.60
CA ARG A 26 -9.00 10.50 11.97
C ARG A 26 -8.28 11.84 12.03
N LEU A 27 -7.38 12.10 11.08
CA LEU A 27 -6.70 13.40 10.97
C LEU A 27 -7.69 14.53 10.66
N ARG A 28 -8.69 14.28 9.83
CA ARG A 28 -9.75 15.27 9.56
C ARG A 28 -10.53 15.61 10.82
N GLU A 29 -10.89 14.60 11.61
CA GLU A 29 -11.65 14.80 12.86
C GLU A 29 -10.93 15.69 13.87
N ILE A 30 -9.60 15.55 13.96
CA ILE A 30 -8.81 16.27 14.97
C ILE A 30 -8.22 17.59 14.44
N SER A 31 -8.30 17.84 13.13
CA SER A 31 -7.74 19.07 12.55
C SER A 31 -8.71 20.23 12.64
N PRO A 32 -8.28 21.37 13.21
CA PRO A 32 -9.10 22.56 13.26
C PRO A 32 -9.01 23.43 11.98
N MET A 33 -8.22 23.01 10.97
CA MET A 33 -7.90 23.83 9.79
C MET A 33 -8.76 23.43 8.60
N PRO A 34 -9.69 24.31 8.13
CA PRO A 34 -10.57 23.97 7.01
C PRO A 34 -9.82 23.64 5.71
N GLN A 35 -8.69 24.30 5.43
CA GLN A 35 -7.91 24.00 4.22
C GLN A 35 -7.31 22.60 4.27
N LEU A 36 -6.81 22.19 5.44
CA LEU A 36 -6.28 20.84 5.64
C LEU A 36 -7.38 19.79 5.52
N ASP A 37 -8.54 20.07 6.07
CA ASP A 37 -9.70 19.16 5.95
C ASP A 37 -10.05 18.91 4.49
N LYS A 38 -10.09 19.99 3.67
CA LYS A 38 -10.36 19.85 2.24
C LYS A 38 -9.28 19.02 1.53
N ILE A 39 -8.02 19.27 1.80
CA ILE A 39 -6.90 18.50 1.21
C ILE A 39 -7.03 17.01 1.57
N LEU A 40 -7.27 16.71 2.84
CA LEU A 40 -7.41 15.33 3.32
C LEU A 40 -8.63 14.62 2.74
N LEU A 41 -9.68 15.35 2.42
CA LEU A 41 -10.83 14.82 1.70
C LEU A 41 -10.50 14.55 0.23
N ASP A 42 -9.91 15.54 -0.45
CA ASP A 42 -9.62 15.46 -1.88
C ASP A 42 -8.64 14.34 -2.22
N ILE A 43 -7.61 14.10 -1.40
CA ILE A 43 -6.61 13.05 -1.68
C ILE A 43 -7.20 11.64 -1.69
N GLN A 44 -8.35 11.43 -1.07
CA GLN A 44 -9.03 10.14 -1.08
C GLN A 44 -9.54 9.78 -2.48
N ASP A 45 -9.77 10.78 -3.34
CA ASP A 45 -10.25 10.55 -4.70
C ASP A 45 -9.14 10.14 -5.68
N TYR A 46 -7.88 10.36 -5.31
CA TYR A 46 -6.72 10.14 -6.19
C TYR A 46 -5.88 8.92 -5.80
N HIS A 47 -6.18 8.27 -4.69
CA HIS A 47 -5.39 7.18 -4.16
C HIS A 47 -6.26 5.99 -3.82
N THR A 48 -5.71 4.80 -4.01
CA THR A 48 -6.42 3.54 -3.73
C THR A 48 -6.37 3.24 -2.24
N PRO A 49 -7.52 2.99 -1.58
CA PRO A 49 -7.52 2.54 -0.19
C PRO A 49 -6.70 1.26 0.00
N ILE A 50 -6.00 1.14 1.13
CA ILE A 50 -5.14 -0.02 1.41
C ILE A 50 -5.89 -1.35 1.28
N GLN A 51 -7.12 -1.41 1.72
CA GLN A 51 -7.94 -2.60 1.58
C GLN A 51 -8.13 -2.99 0.12
N GLU A 52 -8.47 -2.03 -0.73
CA GLU A 52 -8.65 -2.24 -2.17
C GLU A 52 -7.34 -2.66 -2.85
N THR A 53 -6.21 -2.09 -2.43
CA THR A 53 -4.89 -2.52 -2.92
C THR A 53 -4.65 -4.00 -2.63
N GLY A 54 -5.00 -4.45 -1.43
CA GLY A 54 -4.92 -5.87 -1.05
C GLY A 54 -5.86 -6.75 -1.87
N GLU A 55 -7.08 -6.28 -2.11
CA GLU A 55 -8.05 -7.00 -2.93
C GLU A 55 -7.58 -7.15 -4.39
N ILE A 56 -6.98 -6.10 -4.96
CA ILE A 56 -6.39 -6.15 -6.30
C ILE A 56 -5.27 -7.20 -6.34
N ALA A 57 -4.38 -7.22 -5.36
CA ALA A 57 -3.29 -8.21 -5.29
C ALA A 57 -3.82 -9.63 -5.19
N ARG A 58 -4.81 -9.85 -4.32
CA ARG A 58 -5.47 -11.16 -4.15
C ARG A 58 -6.14 -11.62 -5.43
N ASP A 59 -6.97 -10.78 -6.01
CA ASP A 59 -7.80 -11.15 -7.16
C ASP A 59 -6.98 -11.27 -8.44
N SER A 60 -5.82 -10.62 -8.51
CA SER A 60 -4.86 -10.76 -9.60
C SER A 60 -3.90 -11.92 -9.41
N ASN A 61 -3.94 -12.59 -8.25
CA ASN A 61 -3.08 -13.72 -7.93
C ASN A 61 -1.58 -13.39 -8.10
N VAL A 62 -1.16 -12.21 -7.62
CA VAL A 62 0.25 -11.82 -7.63
C VAL A 62 1.00 -12.60 -6.53
N LYS A 63 2.32 -12.79 -6.69
CA LYS A 63 3.11 -13.48 -5.67
C LYS A 63 3.43 -12.58 -4.49
N HIS A 64 3.73 -11.31 -4.74
CA HIS A 64 4.08 -10.36 -3.69
C HIS A 64 3.60 -8.96 -4.03
N LEU A 65 3.14 -8.23 -3.01
CA LEU A 65 2.72 -6.83 -3.10
C LEU A 65 3.74 -5.95 -2.42
N LEU A 66 4.31 -5.00 -3.16
CA LEU A 66 5.13 -3.94 -2.59
C LEU A 66 4.30 -2.66 -2.52
N ILE A 67 4.08 -2.17 -1.32
CA ILE A 67 3.34 -0.93 -1.10
C ILE A 67 4.34 0.21 -1.04
N TYR A 68 4.20 1.16 -1.94
CA TYR A 68 5.00 2.39 -1.94
C TYR A 68 4.08 3.59 -1.83
N HIS A 69 4.62 4.77 -1.63
CA HIS A 69 3.86 6.01 -1.52
C HIS A 69 2.64 5.85 -0.58
N SER A 70 2.91 5.38 0.62
CA SER A 70 1.88 5.21 1.65
C SER A 70 1.43 6.56 2.19
N ILE A 71 0.12 6.76 2.29
CA ILE A 71 -0.50 8.01 2.73
C ILE A 71 -1.45 7.75 3.91
N PRO A 72 -1.23 8.38 5.05
CA PRO A 72 0.00 9.08 5.43
C PRO A 72 1.13 8.09 5.67
N THR A 73 2.39 8.53 5.50
CA THR A 73 3.55 7.67 5.74
C THR A 73 3.63 7.32 7.23
N PRO A 74 3.56 6.02 7.59
CA PRO A 74 3.69 5.62 8.98
C PRO A 74 5.07 5.99 9.56
N GLN A 75 5.09 6.59 10.75
CA GLN A 75 6.30 7.09 11.38
C GLN A 75 6.92 6.13 12.39
N ASN A 76 6.20 5.07 12.75
CA ASN A 76 6.63 4.08 13.73
C ASN A 76 5.87 2.76 13.53
N SER A 77 6.28 1.73 14.25
CA SER A 77 5.70 0.38 14.11
C SER A 77 4.21 0.31 14.51
N ILE A 78 3.77 1.15 15.45
CA ILE A 78 2.36 1.19 15.84
C ILE A 78 1.51 1.73 14.69
N MET A 79 1.96 2.81 14.06
CA MET A 79 1.27 3.39 12.90
C MET A 79 1.30 2.46 11.69
N GLU A 80 2.40 1.74 11.46
CA GLU A 80 2.47 0.71 10.43
C GLU A 80 1.41 -0.36 10.64
N ASN A 81 1.26 -0.85 11.86
CA ASN A 81 0.26 -1.86 12.19
C ASN A 81 -1.16 -1.36 11.94
N VAL A 82 -1.45 -0.11 12.31
CA VAL A 82 -2.76 0.50 12.04
C VAL A 82 -2.99 0.63 10.53
N PHE A 83 -1.98 1.08 9.79
CA PHE A 83 -2.04 1.26 8.33
C PHE A 83 -2.31 -0.07 7.60
N LEU A 84 -1.65 -1.15 8.04
CA LEU A 84 -1.68 -2.46 7.37
C LEU A 84 -2.81 -3.37 7.86
N ARG A 85 -3.48 -3.03 8.95
CA ARG A 85 -4.56 -3.84 9.52
C ARG A 85 -5.64 -4.25 8.53
N PRO A 86 -6.10 -3.39 7.60
CA PRO A 86 -7.12 -3.78 6.62
C PRO A 86 -6.68 -4.89 5.65
N LEU A 87 -5.39 -5.20 5.57
CA LEU A 87 -4.89 -6.32 4.75
C LEU A 87 -5.06 -7.69 5.40
N GLU A 88 -5.29 -7.75 6.70
CA GLU A 88 -5.47 -9.01 7.42
C GLU A 88 -6.64 -9.82 6.83
N GLY A 89 -6.37 -11.06 6.47
CA GLY A 89 -7.37 -11.94 5.86
C GLY A 89 -7.64 -11.67 4.38
N ILE A 90 -7.02 -10.66 3.79
CA ILE A 90 -7.20 -10.31 2.37
C ILE A 90 -5.96 -10.71 1.57
N PHE A 91 -4.79 -10.21 1.93
CA PHE A 91 -3.54 -10.52 1.27
C PHE A 91 -2.38 -10.38 2.26
N GLU A 92 -1.62 -11.46 2.47
CA GLU A 92 -0.58 -11.52 3.51
C GLU A 92 0.85 -11.38 2.98
N ASP A 93 1.07 -11.58 1.67
CA ASP A 93 2.42 -11.54 1.06
C ASP A 93 2.76 -10.14 0.60
N TYR A 94 2.97 -9.23 1.53
CA TYR A 94 3.25 -7.83 1.22
C TYR A 94 4.49 -7.31 1.96
N THR A 95 5.04 -6.22 1.44
CA THR A 95 6.06 -5.39 2.08
C THR A 95 5.63 -3.94 2.01
N LEU A 96 5.64 -3.26 3.15
CA LEU A 96 5.52 -1.80 3.18
C LEU A 96 6.92 -1.22 2.99
N SER A 97 7.14 -0.59 1.84
CA SER A 97 8.46 -0.04 1.52
C SER A 97 8.73 1.29 2.21
N ASP A 98 9.99 1.55 2.45
CA ASP A 98 10.50 2.84 2.86
C ASP A 98 11.76 3.18 2.05
N ASP A 99 12.42 4.28 2.35
CA ASP A 99 13.61 4.68 1.63
C ASP A 99 14.71 3.61 1.75
N GLY A 100 15.24 3.19 0.63
CA GLY A 100 16.26 2.16 0.57
C GLY A 100 15.76 0.73 0.49
N THR A 101 14.45 0.47 0.49
CA THR A 101 13.92 -0.86 0.22
C THR A 101 14.35 -1.33 -1.16
N ARG A 102 14.95 -2.51 -1.22
CA ARG A 102 15.43 -3.11 -2.47
C ARG A 102 14.77 -4.46 -2.69
N VAL A 103 14.30 -4.66 -3.92
CA VAL A 103 13.73 -5.95 -4.36
C VAL A 103 14.63 -6.56 -5.41
N ILE A 104 15.05 -7.78 -5.20
CA ILE A 104 15.87 -8.55 -6.15
C ILE A 104 15.04 -9.73 -6.65
N MET A 105 14.89 -9.80 -7.97
CA MET A 105 14.20 -10.90 -8.64
C MET A 105 15.20 -11.61 -9.56
N PRO A 106 15.91 -12.63 -9.07
CA PRO A 106 16.96 -13.31 -9.86
C PRO A 106 16.38 -13.94 -11.12
N VAL A 107 17.12 -13.81 -12.22
CA VAL A 107 16.75 -14.44 -13.50
C VAL A 107 16.86 -15.95 -13.35
N GLY A 108 15.85 -16.67 -13.84
CA GLY A 108 15.88 -18.14 -13.89
C GLY A 108 15.32 -18.84 -12.66
N ASN A 109 14.80 -18.09 -11.67
CA ASN A 109 14.05 -18.69 -10.56
C ASN A 109 12.88 -17.78 -10.14
N SER A 110 12.05 -18.25 -9.23
CA SER A 110 10.86 -17.54 -8.76
C SER A 110 11.07 -16.81 -7.43
N GLU A 111 12.31 -16.69 -6.98
CA GLU A 111 12.63 -16.08 -5.69
C GLU A 111 12.45 -14.55 -5.75
N ILE A 112 11.90 -13.98 -4.68
CA ILE A 112 11.81 -12.54 -4.48
C ILE A 112 12.56 -12.23 -3.18
N ILE A 113 13.66 -11.49 -3.29
CA ILE A 113 14.50 -11.13 -2.16
C ILE A 113 14.26 -9.67 -1.83
N ILE A 114 13.92 -9.38 -0.59
CA ILE A 114 13.65 -8.02 -0.13
C ILE A 114 14.64 -7.68 0.98
N ASP A 115 15.40 -6.60 0.77
CA ASP A 115 16.36 -6.11 1.74
C ASP A 115 16.40 -4.57 1.75
N LYS A 116 17.37 -4.00 2.44
CA LYS A 116 17.55 -2.56 2.54
C LYS A 116 18.95 -2.16 2.13
N ILE A 117 19.02 -1.12 1.29
CA ILE A 117 20.30 -0.46 0.99
C ILE A 117 20.60 0.50 2.15
N GLN A 118 21.77 0.32 2.73
CA GLN A 118 22.23 1.17 3.84
C GLN A 118 23.15 2.28 3.34
#